data_f22e1c45988d741d7adaff744e3d6050
#
_entry.id   f22e1c45988d741d7adaff744e3d6050
#
_cell.length_a   1.000
_cell.length_b   1.000
_cell.length_c   1.000
_cell.angle_alpha   90.00
_cell.angle_beta   90.00
_cell.angle_gamma   90.00
#
_symmetry.space_group_name_H-M   'P 1'
#
loop_
_entity.id
_entity.type
_entity.pdbx_description
1 polymer ?
#
loop_
_entity_poly.entity_id
_entity_poly.type
_entity_poly.pdbx_seq_one_letter_code
_entity_poly.pdbx_strand_id
1 'polypeptide(L)'
;MAKIINRKEFLAMPANTLYREYKPCIMGDVEIKGDSLDNDFWVQRLDETNTDDVEEMIQMLDSGVVEFDLECESRDAMFNDYQLYLVYERKDVEQLINRLSECLL
;
A
#
# COMPACT_ATOMS: atom_id res chain seq x y z
N MET A 1 4.14 2.31 -17.85
CA MET A 1 4.32 3.56 -17.08
C MET A 1 3.19 3.73 -16.08
N ALA A 2 3.52 4.21 -14.89
CA ALA A 2 2.48 4.51 -13.90
C ALA A 2 1.61 5.69 -14.36
N LYS A 3 0.36 5.73 -13.92
CA LYS A 3 -0.58 6.82 -14.26
C LYS A 3 -1.25 7.37 -13.01
N ILE A 4 -1.58 8.67 -13.11
CA ILE A 4 -2.33 9.36 -12.05
C ILE A 4 -3.80 9.33 -12.42
N ILE A 5 -4.63 8.81 -11.51
CA ILE A 5 -6.09 8.71 -11.69
C ILE A 5 -6.82 9.31 -10.49
N ASN A 6 -8.10 9.63 -10.68
CA ASN A 6 -8.94 10.14 -9.61
C ASN A 6 -9.52 9.00 -8.76
N ARG A 7 -10.21 9.36 -7.67
CA ARG A 7 -10.78 8.37 -6.75
C ARG A 7 -11.83 7.47 -7.42
N LYS A 8 -12.69 8.03 -8.26
CA LYS A 8 -13.73 7.26 -8.93
C LYS A 8 -13.12 6.17 -9.82
N GLU A 9 -12.11 6.54 -10.62
CA GLU A 9 -11.39 5.58 -11.45
C GLU A 9 -10.65 4.56 -10.60
N PHE A 10 -10.05 5.00 -9.49
CA PHE A 10 -9.31 4.11 -8.58
C PHE A 10 -10.24 3.09 -7.94
N LEU A 11 -11.42 3.48 -7.48
CA LEU A 11 -12.39 2.56 -6.89
C LEU A 11 -12.88 1.51 -7.89
N ALA A 12 -12.83 1.81 -9.18
CA ALA A 12 -13.17 0.86 -10.25
C ALA A 12 -12.04 -0.11 -10.58
N MET A 13 -10.83 0.13 -10.07
CA MET A 13 -9.69 -0.76 -10.28
C MET A 13 -9.88 -2.07 -9.50
N PRO A 14 -9.36 -3.20 -10.02
CA PRO A 14 -9.48 -4.49 -9.35
C PRO A 14 -8.62 -4.56 -8.08
N ALA A 15 -8.91 -5.55 -7.25
CA ALA A 15 -8.01 -5.92 -6.15
C ALA A 15 -6.62 -6.28 -6.69
N ASN A 16 -5.61 -6.14 -5.85
CA ASN A 16 -4.20 -6.34 -6.19
C ASN A 16 -3.64 -5.29 -7.15
N THR A 17 -4.17 -4.07 -7.09
CA THR A 17 -3.60 -2.92 -7.80
C THR A 17 -2.54 -2.26 -6.91
N LEU A 18 -1.32 -2.17 -7.40
CA LEU A 18 -0.23 -1.48 -6.72
C LEU A 18 -0.35 0.01 -6.95
N TYR A 19 -0.29 0.81 -5.89
CA TYR A 19 -0.51 2.26 -5.98
C TYR A 19 0.21 3.03 -4.88
N ARG A 20 0.21 4.35 -5.04
CA ARG A 20 0.58 5.32 -4.01
C ARG A 20 -0.47 6.43 -4.02
N GLU A 21 -0.82 6.95 -2.86
CA GLU A 21 -1.60 8.19 -2.81
C GLU A 21 -0.74 9.32 -3.39
N TYR A 22 -1.36 10.16 -4.21
CA TYR A 22 -0.65 11.22 -4.91
C TYR A 22 -1.21 12.60 -4.52
N LYS A 23 -0.30 13.48 -4.10
CA LYS A 23 -0.53 14.93 -4.04
C LYS A 23 0.68 15.58 -4.70
N PRO A 24 0.53 16.76 -5.34
CA PRO A 24 1.68 17.46 -5.90
C PRO A 24 2.78 17.61 -4.84
N CYS A 25 3.99 17.22 -5.20
CA CYS A 25 5.19 17.22 -4.36
C CYS A 25 5.20 16.27 -3.15
N ILE A 26 4.13 15.49 -2.93
CA ILE A 26 4.06 14.53 -1.82
C ILE A 26 3.39 13.27 -2.33
N MET A 27 4.09 12.14 -2.22
CA MET A 27 3.52 10.83 -2.50
C MET A 27 3.48 9.99 -1.23
N GLY A 28 2.41 9.23 -1.06
CA GLY A 28 2.28 8.27 0.02
C GLY A 28 3.16 7.04 -0.19
N ASP A 29 3.05 6.09 0.71
CA ASP A 29 3.78 4.83 0.63
C ASP A 29 3.21 3.94 -0.47
N VAL A 30 4.01 2.97 -0.91
CA VAL A 30 3.57 1.97 -1.88
C VAL A 30 2.68 0.96 -1.16
N GLU A 31 1.45 0.82 -1.65
CA GLU A 31 0.43 -0.02 -1.04
C GLU A 31 -0.28 -0.86 -2.10
N ILE A 32 -0.99 -1.90 -1.67
CA ILE A 32 -1.80 -2.73 -2.55
C ILE A 32 -3.28 -2.50 -2.23
N LYS A 33 -4.05 -2.18 -3.26
CA LYS A 33 -5.49 -2.04 -3.15
C LYS A 33 -6.14 -3.42 -3.06
N GLY A 34 -7.02 -3.58 -2.07
CA GLY A 34 -7.94 -4.72 -2.00
C GLY A 34 -9.28 -4.43 -2.69
N ASP A 35 -10.32 -5.13 -2.27
CA ASP A 35 -11.65 -4.95 -2.83
C ASP A 35 -12.25 -3.59 -2.46
N SER A 36 -13.04 -3.03 -3.38
CA SER A 36 -13.78 -1.81 -3.14
C SER A 36 -15.10 -2.12 -2.39
N LEU A 37 -15.48 -1.21 -1.49
CA LEU A 37 -16.72 -1.26 -0.72
C LEU A 37 -17.43 0.09 -0.90
N ASP A 38 -18.33 0.21 -1.85
CA ASP A 38 -18.98 1.49 -2.21
C ASP A 38 -17.94 2.57 -2.52
N ASN A 39 -17.83 3.59 -1.68
CA ASN A 39 -16.84 4.66 -1.83
C ASN A 39 -15.60 4.49 -0.95
N ASP A 40 -15.35 3.29 -0.46
CA ASP A 40 -14.18 2.92 0.33
C ASP A 40 -13.50 1.70 -0.28
N PHE A 41 -12.34 1.32 0.25
CA PHE A 41 -11.59 0.16 -0.25
C PHE A 41 -10.68 -0.40 0.84
N TRP A 42 -10.30 -1.65 0.68
CA TRP A 42 -9.31 -2.30 1.54
C TRP A 42 -7.90 -1.96 1.08
N VAL A 43 -7.01 -1.81 2.04
CA VAL A 43 -5.61 -1.44 1.83
C VAL A 43 -4.70 -2.47 2.49
N GLN A 44 -3.69 -2.91 1.77
CA GLN A 44 -2.59 -3.69 2.33
C GLN A 44 -1.30 -2.88 2.23
N ARG A 45 -0.67 -2.61 3.35
CA ARG A 45 0.63 -1.95 3.38
C ARG A 45 1.74 -2.98 3.22
N LEU A 46 2.75 -2.63 2.45
CA LEU A 46 3.88 -3.52 2.20
C LEU A 46 4.93 -3.48 3.32
N ASP A 47 4.87 -2.47 4.15
CA ASP A 47 5.76 -2.29 5.30
C ASP A 47 5.08 -2.55 6.64
N GLU A 48 3.92 -3.22 6.62
CA GLU A 48 3.16 -3.49 7.84
C GLU A 48 3.92 -4.43 8.76
N THR A 49 3.95 -4.07 10.04
CA THR A 49 4.51 -4.91 11.09
C THR A 49 3.38 -5.41 11.98
N ASN A 50 3.53 -6.62 12.52
CA ASN A 50 2.52 -7.22 13.38
C ASN A 50 2.58 -6.60 14.79
N THR A 51 2.17 -5.34 14.92
CA THR A 51 2.11 -4.62 16.20
C THR A 51 0.77 -3.90 16.34
N ASP A 52 0.05 -4.23 17.42
CA ASP A 52 -1.24 -3.63 17.70
C ASP A 52 -1.18 -2.56 18.80
N ASP A 53 -0.16 -2.55 19.63
CA ASP A 53 -0.07 -1.63 20.76
C ASP A 53 1.38 -1.21 21.11
N VAL A 54 1.47 -0.29 22.09
CA VAL A 54 2.74 0.25 22.56
C VAL A 54 3.62 -0.79 23.23
N GLU A 55 3.03 -1.76 23.93
CA GLU A 55 3.79 -2.83 24.59
C GLU A 55 4.51 -3.70 23.56
N GLU A 56 3.84 -4.05 22.48
CA GLU A 56 4.44 -4.81 21.38
C GLU A 56 5.58 -4.03 20.72
N MET A 57 5.42 -2.72 20.56
CA MET A 57 6.47 -1.85 20.03
C MET A 57 7.69 -1.82 20.94
N ILE A 58 7.48 -1.79 22.27
CA ILE A 58 8.57 -1.84 23.25
C ILE A 58 9.26 -3.20 23.19
N GLN A 59 8.50 -4.29 23.10
CA GLN A 59 9.06 -5.63 22.98
C GLN A 59 9.91 -5.78 21.71
N MET A 60 9.49 -5.19 20.61
CA MET A 60 10.28 -5.15 19.38
C MET A 60 11.61 -4.45 19.58
N LEU A 61 11.60 -3.31 20.26
CA LEU A 61 12.81 -2.56 20.55
C LEU A 61 13.77 -3.39 21.43
N ASP A 62 13.24 -4.03 22.46
CA ASP A 62 14.04 -4.84 23.40
C ASP A 62 14.60 -6.10 22.75
N SER A 63 13.82 -6.79 21.92
CA SER A 63 14.26 -8.02 21.24
C SER A 63 15.10 -7.73 20.01
N GLY A 64 14.94 -6.57 19.39
CA GLY A 64 15.57 -6.23 18.12
C GLY A 64 14.98 -6.99 16.93
N VAL A 65 13.81 -7.63 17.11
CA VAL A 65 13.14 -8.41 16.06
C VAL A 65 11.76 -7.84 15.79
N VAL A 66 11.44 -7.67 14.51
CA VAL A 66 10.15 -7.17 14.04
C VAL A 66 9.53 -8.20 13.12
N GLU A 67 8.29 -8.59 13.40
CA GLU A 67 7.51 -9.44 12.49
C GLU A 67 6.87 -8.61 11.39
N PHE A 68 6.96 -9.13 10.17
CA PHE A 68 6.45 -8.50 8.98
C PHE A 68 5.14 -9.20 8.57
N ASP A 69 4.07 -8.44 8.41
CA ASP A 69 2.74 -8.99 8.12
C ASP A 69 2.21 -8.49 6.78
N LEU A 70 2.31 -9.33 5.76
CA LEU A 70 1.79 -9.04 4.42
C LEU A 70 0.34 -9.48 4.23
N GLU A 71 -0.30 -10.08 5.24
CA GLU A 71 -1.69 -10.51 5.16
C GLU A 71 -2.66 -9.54 5.83
N CYS A 72 -2.12 -8.55 6.54
CA CYS A 72 -2.94 -7.57 7.23
C CYS A 72 -3.56 -6.58 6.26
N GLU A 73 -4.88 -6.45 6.28
CA GLU A 73 -5.60 -5.45 5.52
C GLU A 73 -6.34 -4.51 6.46
N SER A 74 -6.46 -3.24 6.05
CA SER A 74 -7.26 -2.23 6.74
C SER A 74 -8.09 -1.46 5.73
N ARG A 75 -9.14 -0.78 6.20
CA ARG A 75 -9.95 0.07 5.34
C ARG A 75 -9.32 1.45 5.25
N ASP A 76 -9.39 2.06 4.08
CA ASP A 76 -8.94 3.44 3.87
C ASP A 76 -9.70 4.40 4.79
N ALA A 77 -11.03 4.33 4.76
CA ALA A 77 -11.95 5.08 5.62
C ALA A 77 -11.77 6.61 5.62
N MET A 78 -11.03 7.16 4.67
CA MET A 78 -10.78 8.60 4.57
C MET A 78 -11.87 9.32 3.76
N PHE A 79 -12.51 8.60 2.83
CA PHE A 79 -13.61 9.12 2.00
C PHE A 79 -13.29 10.45 1.29
N ASN A 80 -12.02 10.64 0.90
CA ASN A 80 -11.57 11.88 0.28
C ASN A 80 -11.78 11.83 -1.24
N ASP A 81 -12.84 12.46 -1.73
CA ASP A 81 -13.20 12.49 -3.15
C ASP A 81 -12.17 13.20 -4.03
N TYR A 82 -11.31 14.02 -3.46
CA TYR A 82 -10.29 14.78 -4.18
C TYR A 82 -8.93 14.09 -4.20
N GLN A 83 -8.79 12.97 -3.50
CA GLN A 83 -7.54 12.23 -3.48
C GLN A 83 -7.22 11.67 -4.85
N LEU A 84 -5.99 11.87 -5.31
CA LEU A 84 -5.46 11.28 -6.53
C LEU A 84 -4.59 10.07 -6.18
N TYR A 85 -4.44 9.18 -7.14
CA TYR A 85 -3.69 7.94 -6.97
C TYR A 85 -2.74 7.73 -8.14
N LEU A 86 -1.48 7.40 -7.82
CA LEU A 86 -0.52 6.94 -8.80
C LEU A 86 -0.64 5.42 -8.87
N VAL A 87 -1.11 4.90 -9.98
CA VAL A 87 -1.32 3.46 -10.18
C VAL A 87 -0.21 2.89 -11.04
N TYR A 88 0.43 1.83 -10.57
CA TYR A 88 1.49 1.13 -11.29
C TYR A 88 0.88 0.15 -12.28
N GLU A 89 1.42 0.11 -13.48
CA GLU A 89 1.01 -0.84 -14.51
C GLU A 89 1.83 -2.13 -14.40
N ARG A 90 1.45 -3.14 -15.18
CA ARG A 90 2.12 -4.45 -15.14
C ARG A 90 3.63 -4.35 -15.32
N LYS A 91 4.09 -3.56 -16.29
CA LYS A 91 5.54 -3.40 -16.55
C LYS A 91 6.28 -2.78 -15.37
N ASP A 92 5.62 -1.85 -14.68
CA ASP A 92 6.19 -1.21 -13.49
C ASP A 92 6.35 -2.23 -12.36
N VAL A 93 5.34 -3.07 -12.16
CA VAL A 93 5.38 -4.14 -11.16
C VAL A 93 6.48 -5.16 -11.49
N GLU A 94 6.60 -5.53 -12.76
CA GLU A 94 7.66 -6.44 -13.22
C GLU A 94 9.05 -5.87 -12.94
N GLN A 95 9.26 -4.59 -13.17
CA GLN A 95 10.52 -3.91 -12.85
C GLN A 95 10.82 -3.93 -11.36
N LEU A 96 9.80 -3.70 -10.53
CA LEU A 96 9.95 -3.77 -9.08
C LEU A 96 10.32 -5.17 -8.62
N ILE A 97 9.67 -6.20 -9.16
CA ILE A 97 9.99 -7.60 -8.85
C ILE A 97 11.45 -7.90 -9.21
N ASN A 98 11.87 -7.50 -10.40
CA ASN A 98 13.24 -7.72 -10.86
C ASN A 98 14.26 -7.02 -9.96
N ARG A 99 13.98 -5.77 -9.57
CA ARG A 99 14.87 -5.02 -8.68
C ARG A 99 14.91 -5.62 -7.27
N LEU A 100 13.77 -6.00 -6.73
CA LEU A 100 13.69 -6.63 -5.41
C LEU A 100 14.36 -8.00 -5.37
N SER A 101 14.31 -8.74 -6.49
CA SER A 101 14.99 -10.03 -6.59
C SER A 101 16.50 -9.90 -6.40
N GLU A 102 17.09 -8.77 -6.79
CA GLU A 102 18.51 -8.50 -6.57
C GLU A 102 18.87 -8.40 -5.08
N CYS A 103 17.89 -8.06 -4.23
CA CYS A 103 18.10 -8.00 -2.78
C CYS A 103 18.27 -9.38 -2.15
N LEU A 104 17.98 -10.44 -2.88
CA LEU A 104 18.15 -11.83 -2.44
C LEU A 104 19.56 -12.37 -2.70
N LEU A 105 20.36 -11.65 -3.46
CA LEU A 105 21.71 -12.08 -3.86
C LEU A 105 22.75 -11.84 -2.76
#